data_109c66853160db9d3d8e0784331b50d1
#
_entry.id   109c66853160db9d3d8e0784331b50d1
#
_cell.length_a   1.000
_cell.length_b   1.000
_cell.length_c   1.000
_cell.angle_alpha   90.00
_cell.angle_beta   90.00
_cell.angle_gamma   90.00
#
_symmetry.space_group_name_H-M   'P 1'
#
loop_
_entity.id
_entity.type
_entity.pdbx_description
1 polymer ?
#
loop_
_entity_poly.entity_id
_entity_poly.type
_entity_poly.pdbx_seq_one_letter_code
_entity_poly.pdbx_strand_id
1 'polypeptide(L)'
;MNSHDAPDPDNRPEPMMAIRLPLLLLTLLALAACAQAPATGEQHYLLPSARLAAHQQALDPRLQVAGYLDQAGLVLETGPATLTGARSHRWAEPLEAQLERSLAAALPDTEGELRVTVSRFQGTADGDARVSGEWRFLGTDGRRAGGTFDKRQALKRDGYEELVLRLDAAWMEAAGEIGRRLAALKHDARVENSDDRDREYRD
;
A
#
# COMPACT_ATOMS: atom_id res chain seq x y z
N MET A 1 -73.60 54.20 -44.62
CA MET A 1 -72.51 53.90 -45.58
C MET A 1 -71.47 53.19 -44.83
N ASN A 2 -71.41 51.84 -44.97
CA ASN A 2 -70.52 50.94 -44.27
C ASN A 2 -69.16 50.92 -44.97
N SER A 3 -68.12 51.15 -44.22
CA SER A 3 -66.78 50.76 -44.63
C SER A 3 -66.34 49.56 -43.79
N HIS A 4 -66.19 48.43 -44.45
CA HIS A 4 -65.61 47.20 -43.95
C HIS A 4 -64.10 47.39 -43.71
N ASP A 5 -63.72 47.22 -42.49
CA ASP A 5 -62.32 47.08 -42.12
C ASP A 5 -61.97 45.61 -42.22
N ALA A 6 -61.13 45.27 -43.16
CA ALA A 6 -60.63 43.91 -43.36
C ALA A 6 -59.40 43.70 -42.46
N PRO A 7 -59.25 42.55 -41.79
CA PRO A 7 -58.09 42.30 -40.96
C PRO A 7 -56.87 42.01 -41.83
N ASP A 8 -55.73 42.59 -41.44
CA ASP A 8 -54.39 42.44 -41.99
C ASP A 8 -53.88 41.01 -41.86
N PRO A 9 -53.48 40.34 -42.97
CA PRO A 9 -53.08 38.91 -42.95
C PRO A 9 -51.61 38.64 -42.56
N ASP A 10 -50.85 39.64 -42.07
CA ASP A 10 -49.39 39.51 -41.98
C ASP A 10 -48.81 39.40 -40.55
N ASN A 11 -49.62 38.92 -39.60
CA ASN A 11 -49.09 38.65 -38.24
C ASN A 11 -49.00 37.11 -37.99
N ARG A 12 -48.15 36.41 -38.77
CA ARG A 12 -47.78 35.05 -38.47
C ARG A 12 -46.50 35.06 -37.61
N PRO A 13 -46.50 34.49 -36.40
CA PRO A 13 -45.29 34.41 -35.63
C PRO A 13 -44.29 33.51 -36.37
N GLU A 14 -43.11 34.04 -36.60
CA GLU A 14 -41.97 33.39 -37.27
C GLU A 14 -41.65 32.05 -36.63
N PRO A 15 -41.62 30.91 -37.35
CA PRO A 15 -41.35 29.58 -36.81
C PRO A 15 -39.90 29.39 -36.33
N MET A 16 -39.05 30.39 -36.54
CA MET A 16 -37.62 30.31 -36.16
C MET A 16 -37.36 30.40 -34.65
N MET A 17 -38.31 30.90 -33.86
CA MET A 17 -38.17 31.03 -32.40
C MET A 17 -38.48 29.72 -31.66
N ALA A 18 -39.32 28.87 -32.24
CA ALA A 18 -39.76 27.60 -31.65
C ALA A 18 -38.64 26.50 -31.67
N ILE A 19 -37.69 26.60 -32.60
CA ILE A 19 -36.63 25.60 -32.75
C ILE A 19 -35.40 25.93 -31.86
N ARG A 20 -35.19 27.19 -31.53
CA ARG A 20 -34.02 27.65 -30.74
C ARG A 20 -34.11 27.23 -29.28
N LEU A 21 -35.30 27.19 -28.70
CA LEU A 21 -35.50 26.82 -27.29
C LEU A 21 -35.19 25.34 -26.99
N PRO A 22 -35.68 24.36 -27.79
CA PRO A 22 -35.32 22.94 -27.56
C PRO A 22 -33.84 22.63 -27.86
N LEU A 23 -33.22 23.33 -28.81
CA LEU A 23 -31.82 23.17 -29.10
C LEU A 23 -30.91 23.69 -27.96
N LEU A 24 -31.30 24.81 -27.35
CA LEU A 24 -30.61 25.40 -26.19
C LEU A 24 -30.79 24.52 -24.94
N LEU A 25 -31.96 23.92 -24.77
CA LEU A 25 -32.20 22.97 -23.67
C LEU A 25 -31.41 21.67 -23.83
N LEU A 26 -31.29 21.18 -25.08
CA LEU A 26 -30.49 19.96 -25.38
C LEU A 26 -29.00 20.18 -25.17
N THR A 27 -28.49 21.37 -25.54
CA THR A 27 -27.06 21.71 -25.26
C THR A 27 -26.81 21.91 -23.79
N LEU A 28 -27.73 22.49 -23.03
CA LEU A 28 -27.59 22.63 -21.57
C LEU A 28 -27.61 21.27 -20.86
N LEU A 29 -28.45 20.33 -21.33
CA LEU A 29 -28.53 18.96 -20.81
C LEU A 29 -27.26 18.16 -21.13
N ALA A 30 -26.67 18.37 -22.30
CA ALA A 30 -25.41 17.74 -22.70
C ALA A 30 -24.22 18.25 -21.87
N LEU A 31 -24.20 19.54 -21.50
CA LEU A 31 -23.15 20.07 -20.61
C LEU A 31 -23.30 19.55 -19.16
N ALA A 32 -24.53 19.32 -18.69
CA ALA A 32 -24.77 18.76 -17.35
C ALA A 32 -24.34 17.29 -17.23
N ALA A 33 -24.36 16.50 -18.31
CA ALA A 33 -23.92 15.13 -18.33
C ALA A 33 -22.39 14.96 -18.14
N CYS A 34 -21.58 15.95 -18.53
CA CYS A 34 -20.14 15.95 -18.33
C CYS A 34 -19.71 16.32 -16.89
N ALA A 35 -20.61 16.89 -16.08
CA ALA A 35 -20.30 17.31 -14.70
C ALA A 35 -20.41 16.17 -13.68
N GLN A 36 -20.82 14.96 -14.08
CA GLN A 36 -20.96 13.78 -13.21
C GLN A 36 -19.90 12.71 -13.45
N ALA A 37 -18.70 13.06 -13.92
CA ALA A 37 -17.57 12.16 -13.76
C ALA A 37 -17.36 11.97 -12.24
N PRO A 38 -17.48 10.73 -11.70
CA PRO A 38 -17.18 10.53 -10.30
C PRO A 38 -15.75 11.03 -10.11
N ALA A 39 -15.57 12.03 -9.26
CA ALA A 39 -14.26 12.36 -8.75
C ALA A 39 -13.79 11.08 -8.06
N THR A 40 -12.96 10.28 -8.73
CA THR A 40 -12.24 9.17 -8.11
C THR A 40 -11.31 9.83 -7.11
N GLY A 41 -11.83 10.04 -5.90
CA GLY A 41 -11.09 10.64 -4.80
C GLY A 41 -9.84 9.84 -4.57
N GLU A 42 -8.75 10.51 -4.28
CA GLU A 42 -7.52 9.87 -3.89
C GLU A 42 -7.76 9.01 -2.65
N GLN A 43 -7.39 7.73 -2.71
CA GLN A 43 -7.55 6.79 -1.62
C GLN A 43 -6.19 6.55 -0.96
N HIS A 44 -6.18 6.62 0.37
CA HIS A 44 -5.00 6.44 1.19
C HIS A 44 -5.08 5.15 1.99
N TYR A 45 -3.99 4.38 1.97
CA TYR A 45 -3.90 3.06 2.58
C TYR A 45 -2.84 3.02 3.67
N LEU A 46 -3.15 2.28 4.71
CA LEU A 46 -2.22 1.89 5.78
C LEU A 46 -2.20 0.38 5.89
N LEU A 47 -1.03 -0.19 6.13
CA LEU A 47 -0.89 -1.61 6.44
C LEU A 47 -1.61 -1.92 7.77
N PRO A 48 -2.52 -2.91 7.81
CA PRO A 48 -3.21 -3.29 9.03
C PRO A 48 -2.26 -3.58 10.20
N SER A 49 -1.16 -4.30 9.95
CA SER A 49 -0.14 -4.61 10.96
C SER A 49 0.52 -3.36 11.56
N ALA A 50 0.77 -2.34 10.74
CA ALA A 50 1.36 -1.08 11.19
C ALA A 50 0.41 -0.25 12.06
N ARG A 51 -0.91 -0.38 11.88
CA ARG A 51 -1.93 0.29 12.70
C ARG A 51 -2.05 -0.30 14.10
N LEU A 52 -1.78 -1.60 14.24
CA LEU A 52 -1.94 -2.35 15.50
C LEU A 52 -0.63 -2.41 16.30
N ALA A 53 0.49 -1.98 15.72
CA ALA A 53 1.80 -2.04 16.36
C ALA A 53 1.86 -1.12 17.60
N ALA A 54 2.09 -1.71 18.77
CA ALA A 54 2.37 -0.98 20.00
C ALA A 54 3.86 -0.62 20.08
N HIS A 55 4.17 0.59 20.56
CA HIS A 55 5.54 1.08 20.69
C HIS A 55 6.18 0.56 21.99
N GLN A 56 6.68 -0.67 21.99
CA GLN A 56 7.51 -1.13 23.13
C GLN A 56 8.45 -2.24 22.67
N GLN A 57 9.69 -1.90 22.28
CA GLN A 57 10.68 -2.92 21.96
C GLN A 57 12.10 -2.46 22.27
N ALA A 58 12.92 -3.42 22.74
CA ALA A 58 14.34 -3.24 23.00
C ALA A 58 15.18 -3.16 21.69
N LEU A 59 14.66 -3.71 20.57
CA LEU A 59 15.31 -3.69 19.28
C LEU A 59 14.61 -2.69 18.35
N ASP A 60 15.36 -1.68 17.91
CA ASP A 60 14.93 -0.70 16.91
C ASP A 60 15.49 -1.13 15.53
N PRO A 61 14.68 -1.75 14.67
CA PRO A 61 15.14 -2.23 13.38
C PRO A 61 15.37 -1.04 12.44
N ARG A 62 16.44 -1.09 11.66
CA ARG A 62 16.67 -0.17 10.54
C ARG A 62 16.17 -0.82 9.27
N LEU A 63 15.15 -0.25 8.67
CA LEU A 63 14.56 -0.74 7.44
C LEU A 63 14.82 0.25 6.31
N GLN A 64 15.10 -0.27 5.12
CA GLN A 64 15.21 0.50 3.89
C GLN A 64 14.40 -0.18 2.80
N VAL A 65 13.72 0.62 1.99
CA VAL A 65 13.04 0.14 0.80
C VAL A 65 13.85 0.46 -0.46
N ALA A 66 13.69 -0.32 -1.52
CA ALA A 66 14.27 0.01 -2.82
C ALA A 66 13.76 1.37 -3.30
N GLY A 67 14.62 2.17 -3.95
CA GLY A 67 14.31 3.55 -4.30
C GLY A 67 13.02 3.74 -5.12
N TYR A 68 12.63 2.76 -5.94
CA TYR A 68 11.37 2.84 -6.69
C TYR A 68 10.12 2.62 -5.81
N LEU A 69 10.27 2.08 -4.60
CA LEU A 69 9.22 1.94 -3.60
C LEU A 69 9.06 3.19 -2.74
N ASP A 70 10.07 4.08 -2.73
CA ASP A 70 10.03 5.37 -2.02
C ASP A 70 9.17 6.37 -2.79
N GLN A 71 7.90 6.07 -2.88
CA GLN A 71 6.88 6.89 -3.53
C GLN A 71 5.52 6.70 -2.85
N ALA A 72 4.65 7.69 -3.00
CA ALA A 72 3.33 7.63 -2.39
C ALA A 72 2.38 6.61 -3.04
N GLY A 73 2.50 6.34 -4.35
CA GLY A 73 1.62 5.42 -5.08
C GLY A 73 1.91 3.95 -4.79
N LEU A 74 0.87 3.13 -4.69
CA LEU A 74 1.03 1.68 -4.67
C LEU A 74 1.65 1.21 -5.99
N VAL A 75 2.63 0.31 -5.92
CA VAL A 75 3.38 -0.16 -7.08
C VAL A 75 2.75 -1.44 -7.64
N LEU A 76 2.60 -1.47 -8.96
CA LEU A 76 2.13 -2.62 -9.73
C LEU A 76 3.15 -2.97 -10.83
N GLU A 77 3.41 -4.23 -11.00
CA GLU A 77 4.12 -4.77 -12.15
C GLU A 77 3.14 -4.93 -13.31
N THR A 78 3.37 -4.20 -14.39
CA THR A 78 2.50 -4.18 -15.58
C THR A 78 3.13 -4.86 -16.80
N GLY A 79 4.34 -5.38 -16.62
CA GLY A 79 5.07 -6.13 -17.63
C GLY A 79 6.43 -6.61 -17.12
N PRO A 80 7.16 -7.40 -17.89
CA PRO A 80 8.41 -8.05 -17.45
C PRO A 80 9.49 -7.10 -16.93
N ALA A 81 9.45 -5.85 -17.35
CA ALA A 81 10.41 -4.79 -16.98
C ALA A 81 9.70 -3.47 -16.66
N THR A 82 8.38 -3.49 -16.46
CA THR A 82 7.59 -2.27 -16.30
C THR A 82 6.89 -2.26 -14.95
N LEU A 83 7.15 -1.21 -14.18
CA LEU A 83 6.47 -0.91 -12.93
C LEU A 83 5.66 0.38 -13.08
N THR A 84 4.48 0.41 -12.50
CA THR A 84 3.61 1.59 -12.50
C THR A 84 3.19 1.93 -11.08
N GLY A 85 3.37 3.18 -10.68
CA GLY A 85 2.81 3.73 -9.46
C GLY A 85 1.34 4.14 -9.67
N ALA A 86 0.46 3.71 -8.79
CA ALA A 86 -0.95 4.09 -8.82
C ALA A 86 -1.12 5.59 -8.53
N ARG A 87 -1.90 6.30 -9.35
CA ARG A 87 -2.10 7.75 -9.21
C ARG A 87 -3.06 8.11 -8.08
N SER A 88 -4.16 7.36 -7.97
CA SER A 88 -5.26 7.63 -7.03
C SER A 88 -5.26 6.70 -5.82
N HIS A 89 -4.32 5.75 -5.73
CA HIS A 89 -4.21 4.79 -4.64
C HIS A 89 -2.82 4.91 -4.03
N ARG A 90 -2.76 5.51 -2.85
CA ARG A 90 -1.50 5.96 -2.25
C ARG A 90 -1.34 5.45 -0.82
N TRP A 91 -0.12 5.36 -0.37
CA TRP A 91 0.19 5.17 1.03
C TRP A 91 -0.18 6.43 1.82
N ALA A 92 -0.80 6.28 2.98
CA ALA A 92 -1.16 7.40 3.87
C ALA A 92 0.07 8.00 4.58
N GLU A 93 1.13 7.20 4.70
CA GLU A 93 2.43 7.60 5.24
C GLU A 93 3.54 6.82 4.49
N PRO A 94 4.81 7.20 4.59
CA PRO A 94 5.92 6.49 3.93
C PRO A 94 5.87 4.99 4.20
N LEU A 95 6.03 4.18 3.15
CA LEU A 95 5.98 2.71 3.26
C LEU A 95 7.03 2.19 4.24
N GLU A 96 8.24 2.75 4.21
CA GLU A 96 9.35 2.40 5.10
C GLU A 96 8.93 2.47 6.57
N ALA A 97 8.31 3.57 6.99
CA ALA A 97 7.86 3.77 8.38
C ALA A 97 6.78 2.75 8.81
N GLN A 98 5.88 2.37 7.89
CA GLN A 98 4.87 1.35 8.16
C GLN A 98 5.49 -0.03 8.35
N LEU A 99 6.41 -0.41 7.47
CA LEU A 99 7.11 -1.68 7.52
C LEU A 99 8.00 -1.80 8.76
N GLU A 100 8.72 -0.74 9.11
CA GLU A 100 9.58 -0.68 10.28
C GLU A 100 8.77 -0.86 11.57
N ARG A 101 7.67 -0.14 11.73
CA ARG A 101 6.78 -0.22 12.88
C ARG A 101 6.15 -1.61 13.03
N SER A 102 5.67 -2.21 11.95
CA SER A 102 5.08 -3.54 11.99
C SER A 102 6.13 -4.65 12.20
N LEU A 103 7.32 -4.49 11.65
CA LEU A 103 8.45 -5.39 11.92
C LEU A 103 8.82 -5.35 13.40
N ALA A 104 9.02 -4.16 13.94
CA ALA A 104 9.33 -3.96 15.34
C ALA A 104 8.36 -4.73 16.24
N ALA A 105 7.04 -4.67 15.98
CA ALA A 105 6.03 -5.40 16.74
C ALA A 105 6.11 -6.94 16.62
N ALA A 106 6.76 -7.48 15.60
CA ALA A 106 6.92 -8.92 15.37
C ALA A 106 8.21 -9.51 15.95
N LEU A 107 9.14 -8.66 16.40
CA LEU A 107 10.44 -9.10 16.88
C LEU A 107 10.41 -9.55 18.35
N PRO A 108 11.22 -10.53 18.75
CA PRO A 108 11.43 -10.87 20.16
C PRO A 108 12.23 -9.76 20.85
N ASP A 109 12.06 -9.69 22.18
CA ASP A 109 12.92 -8.86 23.01
C ASP A 109 14.35 -9.39 22.96
N THR A 110 15.21 -8.72 22.16
CA THR A 110 16.61 -9.08 21.94
C THR A 110 17.43 -7.81 21.72
N GLU A 111 18.72 -7.87 22.05
CA GLU A 111 19.62 -6.74 21.92
C GLU A 111 20.53 -6.91 20.71
N GLY A 112 20.74 -5.83 19.95
CA GLY A 112 21.57 -5.85 18.76
C GLY A 112 21.12 -4.85 17.70
N GLU A 113 21.71 -4.98 16.52
CA GLU A 113 21.36 -4.19 15.34
C GLU A 113 20.73 -5.10 14.28
N LEU A 114 19.49 -4.80 13.89
CA LEU A 114 18.80 -5.46 12.78
C LEU A 114 18.67 -4.48 11.61
N ARG A 115 19.18 -4.88 10.45
CA ARG A 115 19.01 -4.17 9.19
C ARG A 115 18.20 -5.03 8.23
N VAL A 116 17.19 -4.42 7.62
CA VAL A 116 16.32 -5.07 6.63
C VAL A 116 16.26 -4.21 5.38
N THR A 117 16.45 -4.83 4.22
CA THR A 117 16.27 -4.18 2.93
C THR A 117 15.13 -4.84 2.19
N VAL A 118 14.08 -4.10 1.90
CA VAL A 118 12.93 -4.57 1.11
C VAL A 118 13.16 -4.20 -0.34
N SER A 119 13.36 -5.19 -1.19
CA SER A 119 13.64 -5.02 -2.62
C SER A 119 12.39 -5.05 -3.48
N ARG A 120 11.27 -5.67 -3.01
CA ARG A 120 9.97 -5.70 -3.68
C ARG A 120 8.85 -5.59 -2.65
N PHE A 121 7.85 -4.77 -2.99
CA PHE A 121 6.61 -4.62 -2.24
C PHE A 121 5.53 -4.14 -3.21
N GLN A 122 4.96 -5.05 -3.98
CA GLN A 122 4.17 -4.70 -5.16
C GLN A 122 3.17 -5.78 -5.56
N GLY A 123 2.15 -5.37 -6.34
CA GLY A 123 1.33 -6.30 -7.08
C GLY A 123 2.07 -6.82 -8.32
N THR A 124 1.88 -8.08 -8.65
CA THR A 124 2.45 -8.69 -9.87
C THR A 124 1.43 -8.72 -11.01
N ALA A 125 1.91 -8.88 -12.24
CA ALA A 125 1.04 -9.02 -13.42
C ALA A 125 0.14 -10.28 -13.35
N ASP A 126 0.55 -11.29 -12.59
CA ASP A 126 -0.19 -12.54 -12.39
C ASP A 126 -1.30 -12.43 -11.32
N GLY A 127 -1.49 -11.25 -10.74
CA GLY A 127 -2.54 -11.02 -9.72
C GLY A 127 -2.13 -11.45 -8.31
N ASP A 128 -0.84 -11.44 -7.99
CA ASP A 128 -0.31 -11.72 -6.67
C ASP A 128 0.24 -10.45 -6.00
N ALA A 129 0.27 -10.44 -4.69
CA ALA A 129 1.11 -9.55 -3.89
C ALA A 129 2.46 -10.19 -3.65
N ARG A 130 3.57 -9.48 -3.89
CA ARG A 130 4.93 -9.99 -3.69
C ARG A 130 5.74 -9.08 -2.81
N VAL A 131 6.40 -9.68 -1.81
CA VAL A 131 7.30 -9.01 -0.87
C VAL A 131 8.61 -9.77 -0.84
N SER A 132 9.73 -9.12 -1.16
CA SER A 132 11.05 -9.76 -1.10
C SER A 132 12.12 -8.81 -0.59
N GLY A 133 13.17 -9.39 -0.02
CA GLY A 133 14.27 -8.62 0.53
C GLY A 133 15.30 -9.48 1.24
N GLU A 134 16.16 -8.80 1.98
CA GLU A 134 17.21 -9.41 2.80
C GLU A 134 17.27 -8.76 4.18
N TRP A 135 17.86 -9.47 5.13
CA TRP A 135 18.05 -8.95 6.47
C TRP A 135 19.39 -9.45 7.06
N ARG A 136 19.93 -8.66 7.97
CA ARG A 136 21.16 -8.97 8.72
C ARG A 136 20.99 -8.51 10.16
N PHE A 137 21.44 -9.34 11.07
CA PHE A 137 21.44 -9.07 12.50
C PHE A 137 22.84 -9.24 13.08
N LEU A 138 23.20 -8.34 14.00
CA LEU A 138 24.40 -8.40 14.82
C LEU A 138 23.99 -8.19 16.28
N GLY A 139 24.06 -9.25 17.08
CA GLY A 139 23.83 -9.20 18.50
C GLY A 139 24.93 -8.48 19.26
N THR A 140 24.63 -7.95 20.44
CA THR A 140 25.61 -7.33 21.36
C THR A 140 26.66 -8.33 21.85
N ASP A 141 26.33 -9.63 21.84
CA ASP A 141 27.22 -10.75 22.13
C ASP A 141 28.10 -11.17 20.95
N GLY A 142 28.03 -10.44 19.81
CA GLY A 142 28.78 -10.72 18.59
C GLY A 142 28.17 -11.78 17.67
N ARG A 143 27.09 -12.43 18.04
CA ARG A 143 26.39 -13.40 17.18
C ARG A 143 25.79 -12.72 15.97
N ARG A 144 25.77 -13.45 14.86
CA ARG A 144 25.29 -12.95 13.59
C ARG A 144 24.26 -13.88 12.99
N ALA A 145 23.24 -13.29 12.38
CA ALA A 145 22.28 -13.99 11.54
C ALA A 145 21.93 -13.15 10.33
N GLY A 146 21.37 -13.78 9.33
CA GLY A 146 20.89 -13.11 8.14
C GLY A 146 20.21 -14.08 7.19
N GLY A 147 19.58 -13.55 6.18
CA GLY A 147 18.88 -14.32 5.17
C GLY A 147 18.15 -13.45 4.17
N THR A 148 17.49 -14.12 3.24
CA THR A 148 16.60 -13.50 2.27
C THR A 148 15.18 -13.99 2.50
N PHE A 149 14.20 -13.19 2.09
CA PHE A 149 12.80 -13.59 2.05
C PHE A 149 12.20 -13.24 0.69
N ASP A 150 11.30 -14.10 0.24
CA ASP A 150 10.48 -13.88 -0.96
C ASP A 150 9.11 -14.51 -0.70
N LYS A 151 8.13 -13.66 -0.39
CA LYS A 151 6.79 -14.04 -0.02
C LYS A 151 5.81 -13.61 -1.09
N ARG A 152 4.87 -14.51 -1.39
CA ARG A 152 3.84 -14.28 -2.41
C ARG A 152 2.48 -14.68 -1.83
N GLN A 153 1.49 -13.82 -2.05
CA GLN A 153 0.11 -14.03 -1.64
C GLN A 153 -0.83 -13.75 -2.80
N ALA A 154 -1.61 -14.75 -3.21
CA ALA A 154 -2.60 -14.56 -4.26
C ALA A 154 -3.71 -13.61 -3.80
N LEU A 155 -4.10 -12.68 -4.68
CA LEU A 155 -5.28 -11.85 -4.46
C LEU A 155 -6.53 -12.72 -4.56
N LYS A 156 -7.44 -12.61 -3.59
CA LYS A 156 -8.72 -13.35 -3.58
C LYS A 156 -9.82 -12.62 -4.35
N ARG A 157 -9.62 -11.35 -4.61
CA ARG A 157 -10.51 -10.45 -5.37
C ARG A 157 -9.69 -9.32 -5.97
N ASP A 158 -10.23 -8.68 -6.98
CA ASP A 158 -9.58 -7.51 -7.59
C ASP A 158 -9.66 -6.29 -6.67
N GLY A 159 -8.70 -5.39 -6.83
CA GLY A 159 -8.69 -4.07 -6.20
C GLY A 159 -7.51 -3.82 -5.26
N TYR A 160 -7.24 -2.54 -5.05
CA TYR A 160 -6.09 -2.09 -4.27
C TYR A 160 -6.21 -2.39 -2.77
N GLU A 161 -7.43 -2.42 -2.23
CA GLU A 161 -7.65 -2.81 -0.84
C GLU A 161 -7.19 -4.26 -0.59
N GLU A 162 -7.59 -5.18 -1.48
CA GLU A 162 -7.16 -6.57 -1.41
C GLU A 162 -5.64 -6.70 -1.59
N LEU A 163 -5.06 -5.94 -2.54
CA LEU A 163 -3.61 -5.90 -2.72
C LEU A 163 -2.90 -5.50 -1.42
N VAL A 164 -3.35 -4.45 -0.74
CA VAL A 164 -2.76 -4.00 0.53
C VAL A 164 -2.87 -5.08 1.61
N LEU A 165 -4.03 -5.74 1.73
CA LEU A 165 -4.21 -6.84 2.67
C LEU A 165 -3.27 -8.02 2.39
N ARG A 166 -3.02 -8.35 1.11
CA ARG A 166 -2.12 -9.45 0.74
C ARG A 166 -0.65 -9.05 0.89
N LEU A 167 -0.29 -7.81 0.61
CA LEU A 167 1.05 -7.27 0.88
C LEU A 167 1.36 -7.30 2.39
N ASP A 168 0.41 -6.88 3.21
CA ASP A 168 0.54 -6.94 4.67
C ASP A 168 0.73 -8.37 5.17
N ALA A 169 -0.08 -9.32 4.68
CA ALA A 169 0.05 -10.72 5.05
C ALA A 169 1.41 -11.32 4.63
N ALA A 170 1.89 -11.02 3.42
CA ALA A 170 3.20 -11.46 2.94
C ALA A 170 4.34 -10.87 3.77
N TRP A 171 4.23 -9.59 4.14
CA TRP A 171 5.19 -8.92 5.00
C TRP A 171 5.23 -9.51 6.40
N MET A 172 4.08 -9.73 7.03
CA MET A 172 4.00 -10.32 8.37
C MET A 172 4.51 -11.77 8.41
N GLU A 173 4.39 -12.52 7.31
CA GLU A 173 5.03 -13.83 7.17
C GLU A 173 6.56 -13.71 7.19
N ALA A 174 7.13 -12.74 6.45
CA ALA A 174 8.57 -12.48 6.45
C ALA A 174 9.06 -11.99 7.82
N ALA A 175 8.36 -11.03 8.43
CA ALA A 175 8.69 -10.50 9.76
C ALA A 175 8.64 -11.60 10.84
N GLY A 176 7.64 -12.48 10.79
CA GLY A 176 7.53 -13.61 11.70
C GLY A 176 8.66 -14.65 11.50
N GLU A 177 9.16 -14.84 10.29
CA GLU A 177 10.33 -15.69 10.03
C GLU A 177 11.61 -15.09 10.63
N ILE A 178 11.82 -13.79 10.42
CA ILE A 178 12.95 -13.06 11.05
C ILE A 178 12.86 -13.19 12.57
N GLY A 179 11.70 -12.93 13.17
CA GLY A 179 11.49 -13.03 14.61
C GLY A 179 11.79 -14.43 15.16
N ARG A 180 11.36 -15.49 14.49
CA ARG A 180 11.69 -16.88 14.90
C ARG A 180 13.19 -17.18 14.83
N ARG A 181 13.87 -16.68 13.82
CA ARG A 181 15.34 -16.85 13.69
C ARG A 181 16.08 -16.15 14.82
N LEU A 182 15.68 -14.94 15.18
CA LEU A 182 16.26 -14.20 16.30
C LEU A 182 15.96 -14.86 17.65
N ALA A 183 14.76 -15.39 17.85
CA ALA A 183 14.39 -16.13 19.05
C ALA A 183 15.23 -17.40 19.23
N ALA A 184 15.52 -18.13 18.15
CA ALA A 184 16.39 -19.30 18.18
C ALA A 184 17.82 -18.93 18.61
N LEU A 185 18.39 -17.85 18.06
CA LEU A 185 19.72 -17.37 18.48
C LEU A 185 19.77 -17.02 19.97
N LYS A 186 18.73 -16.38 20.49
CA LYS A 186 18.63 -16.04 21.92
C LYS A 186 18.55 -17.30 22.80
N HIS A 187 17.86 -18.34 22.33
CA HIS A 187 17.78 -19.63 23.05
C HIS A 187 19.14 -20.31 23.13
N ASP A 188 19.85 -20.42 22.01
CA ASP A 188 21.17 -21.05 21.95
C ASP A 188 22.17 -20.34 22.86
N ALA A 189 22.14 -18.99 22.92
CA ALA A 189 22.95 -18.17 23.82
C ALA A 189 22.70 -18.51 25.29
N ARG A 190 21.42 -18.75 25.64
CA ARG A 190 21.06 -19.03 27.04
C ARG A 190 21.52 -20.42 27.48
N VAL A 191 21.43 -21.40 26.60
CA VAL A 191 21.90 -22.79 26.88
C VAL A 191 23.42 -22.82 27.06
N GLU A 192 24.18 -22.16 26.20
CA GLU A 192 25.63 -22.09 26.27
C GLU A 192 26.12 -21.45 27.59
N ASN A 193 25.51 -20.31 27.99
CA ASN A 193 25.82 -19.65 29.25
C ASN A 193 25.40 -20.43 30.51
N SER A 194 24.44 -21.35 30.42
CA SER A 194 24.06 -22.21 31.54
C SER A 194 25.08 -23.35 31.72
N ASP A 195 25.54 -23.96 30.62
CA ASP A 195 26.52 -25.03 30.65
C ASP A 195 27.90 -24.56 31.19
N ASP A 196 28.33 -23.35 30.84
CA ASP A 196 29.59 -22.77 31.33
C ASP A 196 29.51 -22.49 32.84
N ARG A 197 28.41 -22.00 33.37
CA ARG A 197 28.21 -21.80 34.81
C ARG A 197 28.23 -23.09 35.60
N ASP A 198 27.64 -24.17 35.05
CA ASP A 198 27.63 -25.48 35.72
C ASP A 198 29.00 -26.16 35.71
N ARG A 199 29.89 -25.82 34.78
CA ARG A 199 31.28 -26.25 34.75
C ARG A 199 32.12 -25.52 35.78
N GLU A 200 32.00 -24.19 35.89
CA GLU A 200 32.73 -23.36 36.84
C GLU A 200 32.40 -23.70 38.31
N TYR A 201 31.20 -24.23 38.57
CA TYR A 201 30.79 -24.64 39.94
C TYR A 201 31.31 -26.07 40.31
N ARG A 202 31.85 -26.87 39.38
CA ARG A 202 32.34 -28.23 39.63
C ARG A 202 33.86 -28.32 39.85
N ASP A 203 34.62 -27.27 39.53
CA ASP A 203 36.05 -27.15 39.78
C ASP A 203 36.32 -26.39 41.09
#